data_55e9a1760fac7623972ee626fa496609
#
_entry.id   55e9a1760fac7623972ee626fa496609
#
_cell.length_a   1.000
_cell.length_b   1.000
_cell.length_c   1.000
_cell.angle_alpha   90.00
_cell.angle_beta   90.00
_cell.angle_gamma   90.00
#
_symmetry.space_group_name_H-M   'P 1'
#
loop_
_entity.id
_entity.type
_entity.pdbx_description
1 polymer ?
#
loop_
_entity_poly.entity_id
_entity_poly.type
_entity_poly.pdbx_seq_one_letter_code
_entity_poly.pdbx_strand_id
1 'polypeptide(L)'
;MDNYSTTTLTMTRNFDVASKRVFDAWLNPEMMRKWFFTLEGTNQVAQNNPQVGGTWEIIDRRDGKDYRAIGEYFEIDPPKKLTFTFKMPQFSELEDTITVELKELEQGCEMTFTQVIHVEQEEDWTESDIEKALVETHDGTEQGWNYMFMGLKELLETGKISYTG
;
A
#
# COMPACT_ATOMS: atom_id res chain seq x y z
N MET A 1 -19.43 -20.89 -0.53
CA MET A 1 -19.80 -19.80 -1.43
C MET A 1 -19.07 -18.54 -1.00
N ASP A 2 -18.31 -17.95 -1.92
CA ASP A 2 -17.52 -16.78 -1.59
C ASP A 2 -18.41 -15.54 -1.46
N ASN A 3 -18.22 -14.80 -0.36
CA ASN A 3 -18.97 -13.56 -0.11
C ASN A 3 -18.18 -12.34 -0.61
N TYR A 4 -17.28 -12.55 -1.57
CA TYR A 4 -16.47 -11.47 -2.11
C TYR A 4 -16.13 -11.70 -3.57
N SER A 5 -15.70 -10.64 -4.23
CA SER A 5 -15.16 -10.67 -5.58
C SER A 5 -13.83 -9.94 -5.59
N THR A 6 -13.03 -10.13 -6.63
CA THR A 6 -11.70 -9.52 -6.70
C THR A 6 -11.54 -8.67 -7.95
N THR A 7 -10.68 -7.66 -7.85
CA THR A 7 -10.20 -6.89 -8.99
C THR A 7 -8.71 -6.63 -8.78
N THR A 8 -7.98 -6.41 -9.86
CA THR A 8 -6.53 -6.20 -9.77
C THR A 8 -6.18 -4.79 -10.21
N LEU A 9 -5.44 -4.10 -9.36
CA LEU A 9 -4.90 -2.76 -9.65
C LEU A 9 -3.41 -2.89 -9.96
N THR A 10 -2.97 -2.32 -11.06
CA THR A 10 -1.55 -2.24 -11.42
C THR A 10 -1.18 -0.79 -11.69
N MET A 11 -0.11 -0.33 -11.04
CA MET A 11 0.40 1.03 -11.20
C MET A 11 1.92 1.00 -11.41
N THR A 12 2.42 1.87 -12.26
CA THR A 12 3.86 1.99 -12.52
C THR A 12 4.30 3.41 -12.23
N ARG A 13 5.42 3.56 -11.51
CA ARG A 13 5.98 4.88 -11.15
C ARG A 13 7.49 4.85 -11.27
N ASN A 14 8.06 5.96 -11.73
CA ASN A 14 9.51 6.11 -11.82
C ASN A 14 10.02 7.03 -10.72
N PHE A 15 11.19 6.69 -10.18
CA PHE A 15 11.86 7.46 -9.13
C PHE A 15 13.27 7.81 -9.57
N ASP A 16 13.75 9.01 -9.21
CA ASP A 16 15.10 9.48 -9.51
C ASP A 16 16.12 9.02 -8.46
N VAL A 17 15.84 7.90 -7.81
CA VAL A 17 16.74 7.31 -6.82
C VAL A 17 16.89 5.82 -7.12
N ALA A 18 17.93 5.18 -6.57
CA ALA A 18 18.17 3.77 -6.77
C ALA A 18 17.05 2.92 -6.17
N SER A 19 16.81 1.75 -6.75
CA SER A 19 15.77 0.83 -6.29
C SER A 19 15.95 0.45 -4.82
N LYS A 20 17.18 0.37 -4.34
CA LYS A 20 17.48 0.08 -2.93
C LYS A 20 16.82 1.08 -2.00
N ARG A 21 16.80 2.36 -2.37
CA ARG A 21 16.19 3.40 -1.55
C ARG A 21 14.66 3.30 -1.55
N VAL A 22 14.08 2.99 -2.70
CA VAL A 22 12.63 2.77 -2.79
C VAL A 22 12.24 1.55 -1.97
N PHE A 23 13.00 0.46 -2.11
CA PHE A 23 12.76 -0.77 -1.37
C PHE A 23 12.82 -0.54 0.14
N ASP A 24 13.83 0.20 0.60
CA ASP A 24 13.97 0.55 2.02
C ASP A 24 12.76 1.33 2.53
N ALA A 25 12.19 2.23 1.72
CA ALA A 25 11.03 3.02 2.11
C ALA A 25 9.79 2.16 2.37
N TRP A 26 9.70 0.98 1.77
CA TRP A 26 8.60 0.05 2.01
C TRP A 26 8.78 -0.78 3.28
N LEU A 27 10.01 -0.93 3.77
CA LEU A 27 10.32 -1.83 4.89
C LEU A 27 10.86 -1.15 6.14
N ASN A 28 11.43 0.05 6.01
CA ASN A 28 12.01 0.76 7.15
C ASN A 28 10.92 1.55 7.89
N PRO A 29 10.64 1.24 9.18
CA PRO A 29 9.59 1.93 9.94
C PRO A 29 9.76 3.45 9.98
N GLU A 30 11.01 3.95 10.02
CA GLU A 30 11.28 5.39 10.01
C GLU A 30 10.85 6.04 8.70
N MET A 31 10.85 5.29 7.60
CA MET A 31 10.33 5.77 6.33
C MET A 31 8.83 5.53 6.23
N MET A 32 8.37 4.34 6.62
CA MET A 32 6.96 3.96 6.53
C MET A 32 6.06 4.97 7.23
N ARG A 33 6.45 5.43 8.41
CA ARG A 33 5.65 6.38 9.20
C ARG A 33 5.46 7.74 8.53
N LYS A 34 6.14 8.00 7.44
CA LYS A 34 6.08 9.27 6.73
C LYS A 34 5.16 9.25 5.51
N TRP A 35 4.96 8.09 4.89
CA TRP A 35 4.22 8.02 3.62
C TRP A 35 3.21 6.88 3.52
N PHE A 36 3.39 5.79 4.28
CA PHE A 36 2.65 4.54 4.08
C PHE A 36 1.41 4.50 4.96
N PHE A 37 0.26 4.81 4.39
CA PHE A 37 -1.05 4.92 5.07
C PHE A 37 -1.09 5.94 6.21
N THR A 38 -0.10 6.82 6.28
CA THR A 38 0.04 7.77 7.39
C THR A 38 0.95 8.92 6.94
N LEU A 39 1.00 9.96 7.74
CA LEU A 39 1.97 11.05 7.58
C LEU A 39 2.73 11.22 8.89
N GLU A 40 3.90 11.86 8.82
CA GLU A 40 4.75 12.02 10.00
C GLU A 40 4.03 12.67 11.17
N GLY A 41 3.18 13.67 10.89
CA GLY A 41 2.47 14.41 11.93
C GLY A 41 1.27 13.68 12.53
N THR A 42 0.77 12.62 11.89
CA THR A 42 -0.43 11.90 12.33
C THR A 42 -0.16 10.44 12.70
N ASN A 43 1.05 9.96 12.46
CA ASN A 43 1.41 8.57 12.75
C ASN A 43 1.46 8.30 14.25
N GLN A 44 0.83 7.21 14.68
CA GLN A 44 0.84 6.75 16.07
C GLN A 44 1.72 5.50 16.24
N VAL A 45 1.71 4.60 15.25
CA VAL A 45 2.50 3.36 15.26
C VAL A 45 3.03 3.08 13.87
N ALA A 46 4.30 2.72 13.78
CA ALA A 46 4.92 2.19 12.58
C ALA A 46 5.92 1.13 13.03
N GLN A 47 5.59 -0.14 12.81
CA GLN A 47 6.45 -1.23 13.25
C GLN A 47 6.33 -2.42 12.31
N ASN A 48 7.40 -3.20 12.23
CA ASN A 48 7.39 -4.42 11.43
C ASN A 48 8.50 -5.38 11.86
N ASN A 49 8.34 -6.62 11.40
CA ASN A 49 9.39 -7.63 11.43
C ASN A 49 9.68 -7.95 9.97
N PRO A 50 10.71 -7.34 9.34
CA PRO A 50 10.91 -7.42 7.89
C PRO A 50 11.57 -8.72 7.44
N GLN A 51 10.87 -9.83 7.65
CA GLN A 51 11.29 -11.15 7.20
C GLN A 51 10.05 -11.92 6.76
N VAL A 52 10.25 -12.95 5.95
CA VAL A 52 9.13 -13.80 5.50
C VAL A 52 8.47 -14.41 6.73
N GLY A 53 7.14 -14.30 6.79
CA GLY A 53 6.38 -14.71 7.98
C GLY A 53 6.25 -13.63 9.04
N GLY A 54 7.00 -12.54 8.93
CA GLY A 54 6.87 -11.40 9.84
C GLY A 54 5.67 -10.55 9.49
N THR A 55 5.29 -9.65 10.40
CA THR A 55 4.12 -8.80 10.25
C THR A 55 4.49 -7.33 10.27
N TRP A 56 3.55 -6.49 9.85
CA TRP A 56 3.72 -5.04 9.91
C TRP A 56 2.44 -4.39 10.41
N GLU A 57 2.59 -3.21 11.01
CA GLU A 57 1.46 -2.44 11.53
C GLU A 57 1.71 -0.95 11.41
N ILE A 58 0.69 -0.23 10.90
CA ILE A 58 0.65 1.23 10.86
C ILE A 58 -0.65 1.67 11.53
N ILE A 59 -0.57 2.65 12.42
CA ILE A 59 -1.75 3.31 12.97
C ILE A 59 -1.61 4.80 12.72
N ASP A 60 -2.62 5.37 12.07
CA ASP A 60 -2.73 6.77 11.73
C ASP A 60 -3.90 7.37 12.48
N ARG A 61 -3.74 8.57 13.04
CA ARG A 61 -4.82 9.24 13.78
C ARG A 61 -5.27 10.49 13.04
N ARG A 62 -6.56 10.50 12.66
CA ARG A 62 -7.18 11.65 12.00
C ARG A 62 -8.50 11.96 12.69
N ASP A 63 -8.70 13.24 13.01
CA ASP A 63 -9.95 13.69 13.65
C ASP A 63 -10.31 12.88 14.89
N GLY A 64 -9.28 12.49 15.67
CA GLY A 64 -9.47 11.73 16.90
C GLY A 64 -9.75 10.25 16.72
N LYS A 65 -9.68 9.74 15.50
CA LYS A 65 -9.89 8.32 15.19
C LYS A 65 -8.63 7.66 14.72
N ASP A 66 -8.41 6.43 15.18
CA ASP A 66 -7.26 5.62 14.75
C ASP A 66 -7.65 4.74 13.57
N TYR A 67 -6.83 4.79 12.53
CA TYR A 67 -6.95 3.94 11.34
C TYR A 67 -5.78 2.98 11.35
N ARG A 68 -6.08 1.69 11.40
CA ARG A 68 -5.06 0.65 11.53
C ARG A 68 -4.96 -0.15 10.23
N ALA A 69 -3.74 -0.29 9.73
CA ALA A 69 -3.41 -1.13 8.57
C ALA A 69 -2.38 -2.15 9.03
N ILE A 70 -2.60 -3.41 8.68
CA ILE A 70 -1.72 -4.52 9.07
C ILE A 70 -1.54 -5.51 7.93
N GLY A 71 -0.53 -6.36 8.05
CA GLY A 71 -0.30 -7.43 7.09
C GLY A 71 0.86 -8.32 7.47
N GLU A 72 1.18 -9.24 6.57
CA GLU A 72 2.25 -10.23 6.73
C GLU A 72 3.10 -10.25 5.47
N TYR A 73 4.42 -10.46 5.63
CA TYR A 73 5.35 -10.54 4.51
C TYR A 73 5.43 -11.99 3.98
N PHE A 74 5.26 -12.15 2.67
CA PHE A 74 5.36 -13.45 2.01
C PHE A 74 6.62 -13.60 1.17
N GLU A 75 7.13 -12.49 0.62
CA GLU A 75 8.38 -12.52 -0.16
C GLU A 75 9.14 -11.22 0.05
N ILE A 76 10.43 -11.33 0.34
CA ILE A 76 11.31 -10.17 0.49
C ILE A 76 12.61 -10.50 -0.25
N ASP A 77 12.79 -9.92 -1.45
CA ASP A 77 13.97 -10.11 -2.28
C ASP A 77 14.56 -8.73 -2.62
N PRO A 78 15.39 -8.18 -1.72
CA PRO A 78 15.94 -6.83 -1.91
C PRO A 78 16.93 -6.78 -3.07
N PRO A 79 16.91 -5.71 -3.83
CA PRO A 79 15.96 -4.60 -3.87
C PRO A 79 14.90 -4.76 -4.96
N LYS A 80 14.57 -6.00 -5.34
CA LYS A 80 13.83 -6.33 -6.55
C LYS A 80 12.34 -6.59 -6.35
N LYS A 81 11.97 -7.28 -5.27
CA LYS A 81 10.59 -7.72 -5.13
C LYS A 81 10.16 -7.85 -3.67
N LEU A 82 8.94 -7.43 -3.41
CA LEU A 82 8.32 -7.50 -2.09
C LEU A 82 6.86 -7.91 -2.27
N THR A 83 6.43 -8.94 -1.53
CA THR A 83 5.02 -9.36 -1.54
C THR A 83 4.53 -9.43 -0.09
N PHE A 84 3.40 -8.79 0.17
CA PHE A 84 2.82 -8.77 1.51
C PHE A 84 1.30 -8.64 1.42
N THR A 85 0.63 -8.97 2.53
CA THR A 85 -0.80 -8.78 2.63
C THR A 85 -1.12 -7.45 3.30
N PHE A 86 -2.34 -7.00 3.09
CA PHE A 86 -2.85 -5.76 3.63
C PHE A 86 -4.31 -5.92 4.01
N LYS A 87 -4.67 -5.46 5.20
CA LYS A 87 -6.06 -5.27 5.58
C LYS A 87 -6.18 -4.14 6.58
N MET A 88 -7.37 -3.54 6.64
CA MET A 88 -7.75 -2.58 7.67
C MET A 88 -8.87 -3.22 8.48
N PRO A 89 -8.55 -3.88 9.63
CA PRO A 89 -9.54 -4.70 10.33
C PRO A 89 -10.78 -3.95 10.84
N GLN A 90 -10.69 -2.63 11.00
CA GLN A 90 -11.86 -1.83 11.37
C GLN A 90 -12.89 -1.71 10.23
N PHE A 91 -12.50 -2.03 8.99
CA PHE A 91 -13.39 -1.97 7.83
C PHE A 91 -13.74 -3.33 7.27
N SER A 92 -12.78 -4.27 7.27
CA SER A 92 -12.99 -5.59 6.67
C SER A 92 -11.95 -6.59 7.19
N GLU A 93 -12.34 -7.87 7.25
CA GLU A 93 -11.42 -8.95 7.59
C GLU A 93 -10.76 -9.56 6.35
N LEU A 94 -11.15 -9.10 5.15
CA LEU A 94 -10.52 -9.57 3.91
C LEU A 94 -9.11 -8.99 3.78
N GLU A 95 -8.18 -9.83 3.34
CA GLU A 95 -6.79 -9.44 3.12
C GLU A 95 -6.51 -9.31 1.63
N ASP A 96 -5.95 -8.17 1.24
CA ASP A 96 -5.48 -7.96 -0.13
C ASP A 96 -4.02 -8.37 -0.21
N THR A 97 -3.58 -8.77 -1.39
CA THR A 97 -2.17 -9.09 -1.64
C THR A 97 -1.55 -7.99 -2.47
N ILE A 98 -0.42 -7.47 -2.01
CA ILE A 98 0.32 -6.41 -2.68
C ILE A 98 1.69 -6.93 -3.10
N THR A 99 2.07 -6.68 -4.35
CA THR A 99 3.38 -7.01 -4.88
C THR A 99 4.02 -5.75 -5.42
N VAL A 100 5.26 -5.50 -4.99
CA VAL A 100 6.08 -4.37 -5.45
C VAL A 100 7.29 -4.94 -6.15
N GLU A 101 7.51 -4.55 -7.41
CA GLU A 101 8.67 -4.98 -8.19
C GLU A 101 9.45 -3.74 -8.63
N LEU A 102 10.77 -3.79 -8.48
CA LEU A 102 11.64 -2.67 -8.80
C LEU A 102 12.65 -3.08 -9.85
N LYS A 103 12.82 -2.19 -10.85
CA LYS A 103 13.77 -2.40 -11.94
C LYS A 103 14.70 -1.19 -12.00
N GLU A 104 16.02 -1.45 -11.94
CA GLU A 104 17.00 -0.39 -12.09
C GLU A 104 16.99 0.14 -13.52
N LEU A 105 17.07 1.46 -13.67
CA LEU A 105 17.20 2.15 -14.94
C LEU A 105 18.56 2.85 -14.95
N GLU A 106 18.96 3.43 -16.09
CA GLU A 106 20.19 4.20 -16.17
C GLU A 106 20.20 5.35 -15.15
N GLN A 107 19.03 5.96 -14.95
CA GLN A 107 18.85 6.98 -13.93
C GLN A 107 17.62 6.61 -13.12
N GLY A 108 17.83 6.27 -11.84
CA GLY A 108 16.73 5.92 -10.96
C GLY A 108 16.23 4.50 -11.16
N CYS A 109 14.94 4.31 -10.93
CA CYS A 109 14.31 2.99 -11.05
C CYS A 109 12.82 3.10 -11.41
N GLU A 110 12.28 1.97 -11.85
CA GLU A 110 10.85 1.85 -12.15
C GLU A 110 10.23 0.90 -11.14
N MET A 111 9.14 1.34 -10.53
CA MET A 111 8.36 0.52 -9.59
C MET A 111 7.06 0.08 -10.25
N THR A 112 6.78 -1.23 -10.22
CA THR A 112 5.49 -1.78 -10.60
C THR A 112 4.80 -2.28 -9.34
N PHE A 113 3.62 -1.72 -9.09
CA PHE A 113 2.79 -2.04 -7.92
C PHE A 113 1.57 -2.78 -8.39
N THR A 114 1.25 -3.91 -7.73
CA THR A 114 0.07 -4.70 -8.04
C THR A 114 -0.66 -5.04 -6.75
N GLN A 115 -1.97 -4.79 -6.71
CA GLN A 115 -2.79 -5.16 -5.57
C GLN A 115 -3.98 -5.97 -6.06
N VAL A 116 -4.16 -7.16 -5.49
CA VAL A 116 -5.36 -7.96 -5.69
C VAL A 116 -6.35 -7.53 -4.62
N ILE A 117 -7.38 -6.81 -5.03
CA ILE A 117 -8.35 -6.19 -4.14
C ILE A 117 -9.55 -7.12 -3.95
N HIS A 118 -9.91 -7.36 -2.68
CA HIS A 118 -11.09 -8.16 -2.34
C HIS A 118 -12.21 -7.21 -1.95
N VAL A 119 -13.38 -7.39 -2.57
CA VAL A 119 -14.56 -6.55 -2.30
C VAL A 119 -15.66 -7.45 -1.76
N GLU A 120 -16.12 -7.16 -0.53
CA GLU A 120 -17.23 -7.90 0.07
C GLU A 120 -18.51 -7.60 -0.70
N GLN A 121 -19.38 -8.59 -0.81
CA GLN A 121 -20.63 -8.43 -1.53
C GLN A 121 -21.81 -8.89 -0.67
N GLU A 122 -22.94 -8.20 -0.84
CA GLU A 122 -24.17 -8.53 -0.14
C GLU A 122 -24.87 -9.68 -0.85
N GLU A 123 -25.62 -10.49 -0.11
CA GLU A 123 -26.32 -11.65 -0.67
C GLU A 123 -27.30 -11.29 -1.79
N ASP A 124 -27.89 -10.11 -1.70
CA ASP A 124 -28.90 -9.67 -2.65
C ASP A 124 -28.35 -8.87 -3.84
N TRP A 125 -27.03 -8.77 -3.96
CA TRP A 125 -26.41 -8.05 -5.06
C TRP A 125 -26.54 -8.82 -6.38
N THR A 126 -26.87 -8.08 -7.43
CA THR A 126 -26.84 -8.61 -8.80
C THR A 126 -25.41 -8.55 -9.34
N GLU A 127 -25.17 -9.18 -10.50
CA GLU A 127 -23.87 -9.08 -11.18
C GLU A 127 -23.51 -7.62 -11.46
N SER A 128 -24.51 -6.80 -11.82
CA SER A 128 -24.31 -5.37 -12.07
C SER A 128 -23.86 -4.63 -10.81
N ASP A 129 -24.46 -4.97 -9.66
CA ASP A 129 -24.06 -4.39 -8.37
C ASP A 129 -22.62 -4.74 -8.04
N ILE A 130 -22.21 -5.99 -8.27
CA ILE A 130 -20.87 -6.47 -8.01
C ILE A 130 -19.88 -5.75 -8.92
N GLU A 131 -20.14 -5.67 -10.22
CA GLU A 131 -19.27 -4.98 -11.17
C GLU A 131 -19.07 -3.51 -10.80
N LYS A 132 -20.15 -2.84 -10.40
CA LYS A 132 -20.08 -1.43 -9.99
C LYS A 132 -19.20 -1.27 -8.74
N ALA A 133 -19.37 -2.13 -7.75
CA ALA A 133 -18.58 -2.09 -6.52
C ALA A 133 -17.10 -2.35 -6.82
N LEU A 134 -16.79 -3.27 -7.72
CA LEU A 134 -15.42 -3.57 -8.11
C LEU A 134 -14.75 -2.35 -8.77
N VAL A 135 -15.46 -1.69 -9.70
CA VAL A 135 -14.93 -0.51 -10.39
C VAL A 135 -14.71 0.64 -9.38
N GLU A 136 -15.70 0.91 -8.52
CA GLU A 136 -15.60 1.99 -7.54
C GLU A 136 -14.46 1.74 -6.56
N THR A 137 -14.31 0.52 -6.09
CA THR A 137 -13.23 0.17 -5.15
C THR A 137 -11.88 0.23 -5.83
N HIS A 138 -11.76 -0.28 -7.05
CA HIS A 138 -10.53 -0.20 -7.84
C HIS A 138 -10.10 1.26 -8.02
N ASP A 139 -11.01 2.11 -8.49
CA ASP A 139 -10.69 3.51 -8.78
C ASP A 139 -10.36 4.30 -7.52
N GLY A 140 -11.08 4.06 -6.43
CA GLY A 140 -10.79 4.71 -5.14
C GLY A 140 -9.44 4.29 -4.58
N THR A 141 -9.11 3.00 -4.70
CA THR A 141 -7.82 2.46 -4.25
C THR A 141 -6.68 3.05 -5.09
N GLU A 142 -6.88 3.16 -6.40
CA GLU A 142 -5.89 3.77 -7.29
C GLU A 142 -5.62 5.23 -6.90
N GLN A 143 -6.66 5.99 -6.64
CA GLN A 143 -6.50 7.40 -6.22
C GLN A 143 -5.75 7.51 -4.90
N GLY A 144 -6.04 6.65 -3.94
CA GLY A 144 -5.35 6.63 -2.65
C GLY A 144 -3.86 6.31 -2.81
N TRP A 145 -3.52 5.30 -3.61
CA TRP A 145 -2.13 4.96 -3.85
C TRP A 145 -1.41 6.03 -4.66
N ASN A 146 -2.08 6.62 -5.64
CA ASN A 146 -1.49 7.73 -6.40
C ASN A 146 -1.05 8.85 -5.47
N TYR A 147 -1.91 9.21 -4.52
CA TYR A 147 -1.60 10.24 -3.52
C TYR A 147 -0.40 9.82 -2.65
N MET A 148 -0.40 8.58 -2.17
CA MET A 148 0.72 8.07 -1.38
C MET A 148 2.02 8.02 -2.19
N PHE A 149 1.96 7.63 -3.46
CA PHE A 149 3.15 7.56 -4.31
C PHE A 149 3.70 8.95 -4.65
N MET A 150 2.84 9.96 -4.76
CA MET A 150 3.30 11.34 -4.91
C MET A 150 4.12 11.75 -3.68
N GLY A 151 3.65 11.41 -2.49
CA GLY A 151 4.36 11.66 -1.25
C GLY A 151 5.66 10.89 -1.17
N LEU A 152 5.64 9.61 -1.53
CA LEU A 152 6.85 8.78 -1.54
C LEU A 152 7.90 9.35 -2.48
N LYS A 153 7.50 9.77 -3.68
CA LYS A 153 8.42 10.35 -4.65
C LYS A 153 9.06 11.63 -4.09
N GLU A 154 8.26 12.52 -3.54
CA GLU A 154 8.77 13.74 -2.94
C GLU A 154 9.71 13.44 -1.78
N LEU A 155 9.34 12.52 -0.90
CA LEU A 155 10.14 12.11 0.24
C LEU A 155 11.52 11.60 -0.20
N LEU A 156 11.55 10.72 -1.20
CA LEU A 156 12.80 10.11 -1.66
C LEU A 156 13.67 11.08 -2.45
N GLU A 157 13.06 11.98 -3.21
CA GLU A 157 13.81 12.90 -4.08
C GLU A 157 14.18 14.20 -3.39
N THR A 158 13.45 14.62 -2.36
CA THR A 158 13.70 15.90 -1.66
C THR A 158 13.97 15.76 -0.18
N GLY A 159 13.65 14.62 0.42
CA GLY A 159 13.85 14.37 1.85
C GLY A 159 12.64 14.66 2.73
N LYS A 160 11.58 15.22 2.19
CA LYS A 160 10.36 15.48 2.98
C LYS A 160 9.13 15.62 2.10
N ILE A 161 7.97 15.45 2.71
CA ILE A 161 6.69 15.65 2.05
C ILE A 161 6.18 17.04 2.41
N SER A 162 5.85 17.84 1.40
CA SER A 162 5.48 19.25 1.57
C SER A 162 4.02 19.48 1.98
N TYR A 163 3.17 18.49 1.81
CA TYR A 163 1.76 18.61 2.19
C TYR A 163 1.49 17.85 3.50
N THR A 164 0.43 18.24 4.21
CA THR A 164 0.09 17.64 5.49
C THR A 164 -1.30 16.98 5.46
N GLY A 165 -1.53 16.21 4.43
CA GLY A 165 -2.73 15.41 4.33
C GLY A 165 -4.05 16.12 4.28
#